data_a90c50003699e8a7212a31dececf2a55
#
_entry.id   a90c50003699e8a7212a31dececf2a55
#
_cell.length_a   1.000
_cell.length_b   1.000
_cell.length_c   1.000
_cell.angle_alpha   90.00
_cell.angle_beta   90.00
_cell.angle_gamma   90.00
#
_symmetry.space_group_name_H-M   'P 1'
#
loop_
_entity.id
_entity.type
_entity.pdbx_description
1 polymer ?
#
loop_
_entity_poly.entity_id
_entity_poly.type
_entity_poly.pdbx_seq_one_letter_code
_entity_poly.pdbx_strand_id
1 'polypeptide(L)'
;MKTKYLLVVIFLCILIFSAGIVIADSGIFSSGTTNEVNVTNDNKTLVVGFDSEFPPFGYEDDHGEYVGFDLEMAQEVCDRNGWNLVKKPIVWSDKDAYLDSGEIDCIWNGFTMEGREDSYTWSKPYMSNKQIFIVKSNSGINSTSDLSGKIVETQEGSSAVEILENDHVNLTMNFKRLIQIVDFKLALNDLDKNSCDAVTIDYTVAEYMANRRGSDNYIILSENISSENYGVGFKKGNTDLRDKVQETLDEMFADGTVEKIANNYKEYGIPDLLNK
;
A
#
# COMPACT_ATOMS: atom_id res chain seq x y z
N MET A 1 38.81 46.10 -10.52
CA MET A 1 39.76 46.40 -9.43
C MET A 1 39.15 45.94 -8.12
N LYS A 2 39.91 45.16 -7.34
CA LYS A 2 39.68 44.72 -5.94
C LYS A 2 38.69 43.51 -5.78
N THR A 3 38.94 42.47 -5.06
CA THR A 3 40.11 41.79 -4.46
C THR A 3 39.51 40.57 -3.74
N LYS A 4 40.14 39.42 -3.92
CA LYS A 4 39.88 38.12 -3.30
C LYS A 4 40.03 38.19 -1.78
N TYR A 5 39.17 37.44 -1.06
CA TYR A 5 39.57 36.85 0.22
C TYR A 5 39.14 35.38 0.28
N LEU A 6 40.16 34.56 0.26
CA LEU A 6 40.21 33.13 0.51
C LEU A 6 40.30 32.94 2.03
N LEU A 7 39.35 32.28 2.67
CA LEU A 7 39.45 31.84 4.09
C LEU A 7 39.68 30.35 4.13
N VAL A 8 40.91 29.96 4.46
CA VAL A 8 41.35 28.61 4.81
C VAL A 8 41.01 28.38 6.28
N VAL A 9 40.18 27.39 6.58
CA VAL A 9 39.96 26.91 7.96
C VAL A 9 40.77 25.62 8.14
N ILE A 10 41.80 25.72 8.99
CA ILE A 10 42.68 24.63 9.40
C ILE A 10 41.96 23.88 10.54
N PHE A 11 41.66 22.59 10.36
CA PHE A 11 41.23 21.71 11.43
C PHE A 11 42.45 21.14 12.15
N LEU A 12 42.60 21.49 13.44
CA LEU A 12 43.63 20.98 14.33
C LEU A 12 43.11 19.71 15.02
N CYS A 13 43.68 18.55 14.69
CA CYS A 13 43.40 17.28 15.41
C CYS A 13 44.22 17.24 16.69
N ILE A 14 43.57 17.21 17.86
CA ILE A 14 44.21 16.95 19.12
C ILE A 14 44.07 15.45 19.45
N LEU A 15 45.18 14.73 19.41
CA LEU A 15 45.34 13.36 19.88
C LEU A 15 45.60 13.42 21.42
N ILE A 16 44.68 12.90 22.22
CA ILE A 16 44.92 12.65 23.65
C ILE A 16 45.20 11.16 23.81
N PHE A 17 46.48 10.87 24.12
CA PHE A 17 46.95 9.57 24.62
C PHE A 17 46.71 9.52 26.14
N SER A 18 45.85 8.60 26.60
CA SER A 18 45.78 8.26 28.04
C SER A 18 46.29 6.84 28.23
N ALA A 19 47.40 6.74 28.95
CA ALA A 19 48.02 5.50 29.35
C ALA A 19 47.17 4.83 30.44
N GLY A 20 46.73 3.62 30.22
CA GLY A 20 46.04 2.80 31.19
C GLY A 20 47.02 2.06 32.09
N ILE A 21 46.86 2.19 33.38
CA ILE A 21 47.58 1.44 34.42
C ILE A 21 46.97 0.04 34.51
N VAL A 22 47.78 -0.99 34.29
CA VAL A 22 47.42 -2.39 34.56
C VAL A 22 47.63 -2.67 36.07
N ILE A 23 46.56 -2.96 36.78
CA ILE A 23 46.66 -3.59 38.11
C ILE A 23 46.24 -5.06 37.94
N ALA A 24 47.18 -5.96 38.06
CA ALA A 24 46.91 -7.37 38.17
C ALA A 24 46.52 -7.68 39.63
N ASP A 25 45.32 -8.16 39.83
CA ASP A 25 44.97 -8.85 41.10
C ASP A 25 44.47 -10.25 40.79
N SER A 26 45.07 -11.19 41.47
CA SER A 26 44.89 -12.62 41.34
C SER A 26 43.82 -13.08 42.33
N GLY A 27 42.83 -13.81 41.87
CA GLY A 27 42.11 -14.69 42.81
C GLY A 27 40.67 -15.02 42.53
N ILE A 28 40.49 -16.29 42.30
CA ILE A 28 39.35 -17.14 42.63
C ILE A 28 38.28 -17.33 41.53
N PHE A 29 38.36 -18.53 40.93
CA PHE A 29 37.34 -19.20 40.17
C PHE A 29 36.00 -19.27 40.91
N SER A 30 34.96 -18.78 40.27
CA SER A 30 33.60 -19.29 40.43
C SER A 30 32.99 -19.44 39.07
N SER A 31 32.81 -20.68 38.63
CA SER A 31 32.14 -21.03 37.39
C SER A 31 30.63 -20.77 37.58
N GLY A 32 30.23 -19.58 37.20
CA GLY A 32 28.82 -19.27 36.94
C GLY A 32 28.61 -19.24 35.41
N THR A 33 27.91 -20.22 34.92
CA THR A 33 27.44 -20.25 33.53
C THR A 33 26.44 -19.08 33.34
N THR A 34 26.95 -17.91 33.00
CA THR A 34 26.09 -16.84 32.46
C THR A 34 25.71 -17.24 31.05
N ASN A 35 24.49 -17.71 30.87
CA ASN A 35 23.86 -17.70 29.57
C ASN A 35 23.80 -16.23 29.15
N GLU A 36 24.78 -15.77 28.39
CA GLU A 36 24.64 -14.55 27.58
C GLU A 36 23.54 -14.83 26.57
N VAL A 37 22.35 -14.37 26.88
CA VAL A 37 21.32 -14.20 25.86
C VAL A 37 21.87 -13.09 24.96
N ASN A 38 22.53 -13.51 23.87
CA ASN A 38 22.80 -12.63 22.75
C ASN A 38 21.43 -12.22 22.17
N VAL A 39 20.85 -11.17 22.72
CA VAL A 39 19.78 -10.44 22.07
C VAL A 39 20.48 -9.67 20.94
N THR A 40 20.71 -10.34 19.82
CA THR A 40 20.91 -9.64 18.55
C THR A 40 19.58 -8.98 18.25
N ASN A 41 19.43 -7.73 18.65
CA ASN A 41 18.40 -6.84 18.11
C ASN A 41 18.78 -6.56 16.64
N ASP A 42 18.68 -7.56 15.78
CA ASP A 42 18.53 -7.36 14.35
C ASP A 42 17.10 -6.83 14.14
N ASN A 43 16.93 -5.51 14.38
CA ASN A 43 15.70 -4.81 14.03
C ASN A 43 15.54 -4.85 12.51
N LYS A 44 15.04 -5.98 11.99
CA LYS A 44 14.70 -6.10 10.57
C LYS A 44 13.68 -5.02 10.25
N THR A 45 13.84 -4.38 9.12
CA THR A 45 12.88 -3.39 8.61
C THR A 45 12.06 -4.04 7.50
N LEU A 46 10.74 -3.80 7.50
CA LEU A 46 9.83 -4.09 6.41
C LEU A 46 9.43 -2.78 5.75
N VAL A 47 9.81 -2.59 4.49
CA VAL A 47 9.43 -1.42 3.70
C VAL A 47 8.21 -1.78 2.84
N VAL A 48 7.06 -1.22 3.18
CA VAL A 48 5.79 -1.44 2.48
C VAL A 48 5.57 -0.32 1.48
N GLY A 49 5.48 -0.66 0.18
CA GLY A 49 5.07 0.25 -0.88
C GLY A 49 3.56 0.32 -1.00
N PHE A 50 3.02 1.54 -1.05
CA PHE A 50 1.58 1.79 -1.15
C PHE A 50 1.30 3.11 -1.87
N ASP A 51 0.10 3.23 -2.46
CA ASP A 51 -0.44 4.49 -2.98
C ASP A 51 -1.08 5.30 -1.83
N SER A 52 -0.58 6.51 -1.60
CA SER A 52 -1.09 7.38 -0.54
C SER A 52 -2.44 8.06 -0.85
N GLU A 53 -3.02 7.79 -2.01
CA GLU A 53 -4.34 8.28 -2.41
C GLU A 53 -5.35 7.13 -2.64
N PHE A 54 -5.16 6.00 -1.91
CA PHE A 54 -5.99 4.80 -2.01
C PHE A 54 -6.71 4.42 -0.69
N PRO A 55 -7.53 5.33 -0.13
CA PRO A 55 -8.29 5.06 1.08
C PRO A 55 -9.40 4.01 0.81
N PRO A 56 -9.74 3.18 1.80
CA PRO A 56 -9.28 3.17 3.18
C PRO A 56 -8.09 2.23 3.42
N PHE A 57 -7.40 1.74 2.39
CA PHE A 57 -6.32 0.75 2.50
C PHE A 57 -4.97 1.37 2.88
N GLY A 58 -4.54 2.41 2.15
CA GLY A 58 -3.36 3.21 2.45
C GLY A 58 -3.57 4.65 1.96
N TYR A 59 -3.43 5.62 2.84
CA TYR A 59 -3.62 7.02 2.47
C TYR A 59 -2.97 7.96 3.49
N GLU A 60 -2.79 9.22 3.06
CA GLU A 60 -2.38 10.30 3.95
C GLU A 60 -3.61 10.94 4.58
N ASP A 61 -3.65 11.00 5.90
CA ASP A 61 -4.76 11.61 6.64
C ASP A 61 -4.64 13.14 6.73
N ASP A 62 -5.62 13.79 7.38
CA ASP A 62 -5.65 15.25 7.53
C ASP A 62 -4.51 15.80 8.43
N HIS A 63 -3.74 14.95 9.09
CA HIS A 63 -2.58 15.28 9.91
C HIS A 63 -1.24 15.04 9.20
N GLY A 64 -1.27 14.51 7.98
CA GLY A 64 -0.09 14.14 7.21
C GLY A 64 0.51 12.80 7.60
N GLU A 65 -0.26 11.94 8.29
CA GLU A 65 0.17 10.61 8.69
C GLU A 65 -0.34 9.55 7.70
N TYR A 66 0.49 8.56 7.41
CA TYR A 66 0.09 7.44 6.56
C TYR A 66 -0.66 6.39 7.37
N VAL A 67 -1.93 6.22 7.04
CA VAL A 67 -2.89 5.36 7.73
C VAL A 67 -3.66 4.48 6.75
N GLY A 68 -4.44 3.53 7.26
CA GLY A 68 -5.32 2.68 6.46
C GLY A 68 -5.27 1.22 6.89
N PHE A 69 -6.26 0.46 6.45
CA PHE A 69 -6.46 -0.94 6.85
C PHE A 69 -5.21 -1.80 6.58
N ASP A 70 -4.64 -1.71 5.39
CA ASP A 70 -3.47 -2.51 5.02
C ASP A 70 -2.22 -2.09 5.79
N LEU A 71 -2.07 -0.78 6.06
CA LEU A 71 -0.95 -0.25 6.83
C LEU A 71 -1.05 -0.61 8.32
N GLU A 72 -2.27 -0.72 8.88
CA GLU A 72 -2.48 -1.23 10.25
C GLU A 72 -2.17 -2.73 10.31
N MET A 73 -2.57 -3.51 9.30
CA MET A 73 -2.20 -4.92 9.20
C MET A 73 -0.68 -5.12 9.11
N ALA A 74 -0.01 -4.32 8.27
CA ALA A 74 1.44 -4.35 8.14
C ALA A 74 2.15 -3.96 9.45
N GLN A 75 1.61 -3.00 10.20
CA GLN A 75 2.15 -2.62 11.51
C GLN A 75 2.05 -3.77 12.50
N GLU A 76 0.91 -4.43 12.60
CA GLU A 76 0.72 -5.58 13.50
C GLU A 76 1.66 -6.75 13.13
N VAL A 77 1.85 -7.00 11.82
CA VAL A 77 2.83 -7.99 11.36
C VAL A 77 4.24 -7.62 11.82
N CYS A 78 4.62 -6.36 11.73
CA CYS A 78 5.94 -5.90 12.20
C CYS A 78 6.07 -6.02 13.72
N ASP A 79 5.05 -5.63 14.47
CA ASP A 79 5.05 -5.68 15.94
C ASP A 79 5.23 -7.12 16.46
N ARG A 80 4.51 -8.09 15.87
CA ARG A 80 4.64 -9.51 16.23
C ARG A 80 6.01 -10.10 15.91
N ASN A 81 6.64 -9.62 14.84
CA ASN A 81 7.96 -10.10 14.42
C ASN A 81 9.12 -9.30 15.01
N GLY A 82 8.87 -8.23 15.78
CA GLY A 82 9.90 -7.34 16.28
C GLY A 82 10.62 -6.57 15.18
N TRP A 83 9.91 -6.25 14.08
CA TRP A 83 10.43 -5.50 12.94
C TRP A 83 10.04 -4.02 13.03
N ASN A 84 10.78 -3.17 12.30
CA ASN A 84 10.39 -1.78 12.08
C ASN A 84 9.58 -1.70 10.79
N LEU A 85 8.42 -1.04 10.80
CA LEU A 85 7.66 -0.73 9.60
C LEU A 85 8.15 0.60 9.00
N VAL A 86 8.44 0.59 7.69
CA VAL A 86 8.60 1.81 6.89
C VAL A 86 7.48 1.85 5.87
N LYS A 87 6.58 2.81 6.01
CA LYS A 87 5.49 3.09 5.07
C LYS A 87 6.06 3.97 3.95
N LYS A 88 6.19 3.44 2.74
CA LYS A 88 6.76 4.16 1.61
C LYS A 88 5.70 4.46 0.56
N PRO A 89 5.24 5.72 0.43
CA PRO A 89 4.36 6.11 -0.66
C PRO A 89 5.10 5.97 -2.00
N ILE A 90 4.42 5.41 -2.99
CA ILE A 90 4.96 5.20 -4.33
C ILE A 90 3.99 5.73 -5.39
N VAL A 91 4.50 6.03 -6.58
CA VAL A 91 3.66 6.20 -7.76
C VAL A 91 3.21 4.82 -8.21
N TRP A 92 1.88 4.60 -8.28
CA TRP A 92 1.32 3.25 -8.49
C TRP A 92 1.77 2.59 -9.79
N SER A 93 1.88 3.34 -10.88
CA SER A 93 2.37 2.83 -12.17
C SER A 93 3.82 2.33 -12.11
N ASP A 94 4.60 2.81 -11.14
CA ASP A 94 6.02 2.48 -10.99
C ASP A 94 6.27 1.39 -9.93
N LYS A 95 5.21 0.77 -9.37
CA LYS A 95 5.28 -0.20 -8.27
C LYS A 95 6.28 -1.33 -8.50
N ASP A 96 6.36 -1.82 -9.75
CA ASP A 96 7.27 -2.90 -10.12
C ASP A 96 8.73 -2.45 -10.06
N ALA A 97 9.03 -1.23 -10.51
CA ALA A 97 10.38 -0.67 -10.45
C ALA A 97 10.85 -0.49 -9.00
N TYR A 98 9.97 -0.02 -8.10
CA TYR A 98 10.27 0.07 -6.67
C TYR A 98 10.56 -1.30 -6.05
N LEU A 99 9.74 -2.32 -6.40
CA LEU A 99 9.91 -3.67 -5.88
C LEU A 99 11.17 -4.34 -6.45
N ASP A 100 11.42 -4.17 -7.75
CA ASP A 100 12.58 -4.77 -8.43
C ASP A 100 13.91 -4.17 -7.99
N SER A 101 13.94 -2.86 -7.72
CA SER A 101 15.13 -2.19 -7.19
C SER A 101 15.43 -2.53 -5.73
N GLY A 102 14.45 -3.08 -5.00
CA GLY A 102 14.55 -3.34 -3.56
C GLY A 102 14.36 -2.08 -2.71
N GLU A 103 13.77 -1.01 -3.28
CA GLU A 103 13.39 0.18 -2.53
C GLU A 103 12.18 -0.08 -1.62
N ILE A 104 11.36 -1.09 -1.97
CA ILE A 104 10.30 -1.66 -1.15
C ILE A 104 10.48 -3.17 -1.07
N ASP A 105 10.04 -3.76 0.02
CA ASP A 105 10.10 -5.20 0.25
C ASP A 105 8.84 -5.92 -0.24
N CYS A 106 7.71 -5.22 -0.21
CA CYS A 106 6.42 -5.71 -0.70
C CYS A 106 5.50 -4.54 -1.11
N ILE A 107 4.49 -4.88 -1.91
CA ILE A 107 3.36 -4.03 -2.24
C ILE A 107 2.19 -4.50 -1.37
N TRP A 108 1.63 -3.60 -0.56
CA TRP A 108 0.50 -3.91 0.31
C TRP A 108 -0.47 -2.74 0.34
N ASN A 109 -1.47 -2.77 -0.54
CA ASN A 109 -2.38 -1.65 -0.76
C ASN A 109 -3.60 -2.04 -1.60
N GLY A 110 -4.45 -2.95 -1.10
CA GLY A 110 -5.57 -3.45 -1.90
C GLY A 110 -5.07 -4.00 -3.24
N PHE A 111 -4.03 -4.83 -3.21
CA PHE A 111 -3.33 -5.22 -4.41
C PHE A 111 -3.95 -6.47 -5.04
N THR A 112 -4.62 -6.27 -6.18
CA THR A 112 -5.31 -7.31 -6.95
C THR A 112 -4.35 -8.36 -7.46
N MET A 113 -4.68 -9.64 -7.20
CA MET A 113 -3.88 -10.80 -7.59
C MET A 113 -4.20 -11.27 -9.02
N GLU A 114 -5.47 -11.17 -9.44
CA GLU A 114 -5.94 -11.65 -10.73
C GLU A 114 -5.21 -10.96 -11.88
N GLY A 115 -4.78 -11.75 -12.86
CA GLY A 115 -3.98 -11.31 -13.99
C GLY A 115 -2.48 -11.12 -13.69
N ARG A 116 -2.09 -11.22 -12.41
CA ARG A 116 -0.71 -10.96 -11.93
C ARG A 116 -0.11 -12.13 -11.17
N GLU A 117 -0.75 -13.30 -11.20
CA GLU A 117 -0.38 -14.48 -10.40
C GLU A 117 1.07 -14.90 -10.65
N ASP A 118 1.51 -14.80 -11.91
CA ASP A 118 2.86 -15.19 -12.31
C ASP A 118 3.92 -14.10 -12.13
N SER A 119 3.54 -12.87 -11.85
CA SER A 119 4.44 -11.71 -11.79
C SER A 119 5.08 -11.53 -10.42
N TYR A 120 4.40 -11.98 -9.35
CA TYR A 120 4.84 -11.79 -7.97
C TYR A 120 4.92 -13.11 -7.21
N THR A 121 5.51 -13.07 -6.03
CA THR A 121 5.32 -14.08 -4.99
C THR A 121 4.26 -13.54 -4.04
N TRP A 122 3.09 -14.18 -4.00
CA TRP A 122 1.92 -13.68 -3.29
C TRP A 122 1.74 -14.30 -1.90
N SER A 123 1.18 -13.52 -0.97
CA SER A 123 0.52 -14.07 0.21
C SER A 123 -0.74 -14.86 -0.21
N LYS A 124 -1.40 -15.54 0.73
CA LYS A 124 -2.80 -15.93 0.54
C LYS A 124 -3.66 -14.66 0.38
N PRO A 125 -4.78 -14.74 -0.37
CA PRO A 125 -5.69 -13.62 -0.45
C PRO A 125 -6.31 -13.35 0.93
N TYR A 126 -6.29 -12.09 1.36
CA TYR A 126 -6.83 -11.69 2.67
C TYR A 126 -8.21 -11.03 2.57
N MET A 127 -8.58 -10.53 1.40
CA MET A 127 -9.82 -9.78 1.19
C MET A 127 -10.32 -9.92 -0.25
N SER A 128 -11.64 -9.93 -0.43
CA SER A 128 -12.28 -9.86 -1.76
C SER A 128 -12.59 -8.41 -2.14
N ASN A 129 -12.59 -8.12 -3.43
CA ASN A 129 -12.95 -6.82 -4.01
C ASN A 129 -13.72 -7.00 -5.31
N LYS A 130 -14.18 -5.90 -5.88
CA LYS A 130 -14.75 -5.82 -7.23
C LYS A 130 -14.45 -4.46 -7.85
N GLN A 131 -14.25 -4.44 -9.17
CA GLN A 131 -14.16 -3.20 -9.94
C GLN A 131 -15.55 -2.77 -10.38
N ILE A 132 -15.83 -1.48 -10.25
CA ILE A 132 -17.12 -0.86 -10.58
C ILE A 132 -16.92 0.46 -11.34
N PHE A 133 -18.01 1.05 -11.80
CA PHE A 133 -18.05 2.43 -12.23
C PHE A 133 -18.75 3.31 -11.21
N ILE A 134 -18.15 4.47 -10.93
CA ILE A 134 -18.79 5.55 -10.18
C ILE A 134 -19.06 6.72 -11.13
N VAL A 135 -20.25 7.30 -11.03
CA VAL A 135 -20.71 8.41 -11.86
C VAL A 135 -21.40 9.46 -11.01
N LYS A 136 -21.60 10.66 -11.53
CA LYS A 136 -22.40 11.67 -10.82
C LYS A 136 -23.88 11.29 -10.82
N SER A 137 -24.59 11.54 -9.71
CA SER A 137 -26.02 11.21 -9.55
C SER A 137 -26.91 11.93 -10.58
N ASN A 138 -26.51 13.09 -11.06
CA ASN A 138 -27.22 13.87 -12.08
C ASN A 138 -26.73 13.64 -13.52
N SER A 139 -25.86 12.63 -13.77
CA SER A 139 -25.29 12.37 -15.09
C SER A 139 -26.29 11.74 -16.09
N GLY A 140 -27.34 11.11 -15.57
CA GLY A 140 -28.26 10.29 -16.38
C GLY A 140 -27.69 8.91 -16.77
N ILE A 141 -26.49 8.55 -16.28
CA ILE A 141 -25.87 7.24 -16.47
C ILE A 141 -26.35 6.32 -15.33
N ASN A 142 -26.98 5.19 -15.69
CA ASN A 142 -27.55 4.25 -14.72
C ASN A 142 -27.06 2.81 -14.92
N SER A 143 -26.37 2.55 -16.03
CA SER A 143 -25.84 1.23 -16.40
C SER A 143 -24.55 1.37 -17.21
N THR A 144 -23.80 0.28 -17.35
CA THR A 144 -22.59 0.24 -18.18
C THR A 144 -22.88 0.51 -19.66
N SER A 145 -24.10 0.21 -20.14
CA SER A 145 -24.50 0.52 -21.52
C SER A 145 -24.59 2.01 -21.82
N ASP A 146 -24.84 2.84 -20.79
CA ASP A 146 -24.92 4.30 -20.93
C ASP A 146 -23.53 4.95 -21.06
N LEU A 147 -22.46 4.17 -20.88
CA LEU A 147 -21.07 4.65 -21.03
C LEU A 147 -20.64 4.78 -22.50
N SER A 148 -21.48 4.37 -23.45
CA SER A 148 -21.21 4.57 -24.88
C SER A 148 -21.06 6.05 -25.21
N GLY A 149 -19.94 6.41 -25.86
CA GLY A 149 -19.61 7.81 -26.20
C GLY A 149 -19.17 8.68 -25.00
N LYS A 150 -18.96 8.09 -23.84
CA LYS A 150 -18.53 8.77 -22.61
C LYS A 150 -17.02 8.78 -22.42
N ILE A 151 -16.53 9.73 -21.65
CA ILE A 151 -15.14 9.77 -21.21
C ILE A 151 -15.05 9.03 -19.87
N VAL A 152 -14.27 7.96 -19.82
CA VAL A 152 -14.03 7.15 -18.63
C VAL A 152 -12.60 7.35 -18.18
N GLU A 153 -12.40 7.51 -16.87
CA GLU A 153 -11.08 7.59 -16.27
C GLU A 153 -10.83 6.41 -15.33
N THR A 154 -9.56 6.04 -15.19
CA THR A 154 -9.08 5.08 -14.19
C THR A 154 -7.62 5.35 -13.87
N GLN A 155 -7.11 4.74 -12.80
CA GLN A 155 -5.71 4.90 -12.42
C GLN A 155 -4.79 4.08 -13.33
N GLU A 156 -3.68 4.67 -13.77
CA GLU A 156 -2.63 4.02 -14.53
C GLU A 156 -2.00 2.85 -13.75
N GLY A 157 -1.84 1.69 -14.40
CA GLY A 157 -1.28 0.48 -13.79
C GLY A 157 -2.21 -0.20 -12.77
N SER A 158 -3.49 0.21 -12.68
CA SER A 158 -4.51 -0.49 -11.89
C SER A 158 -5.01 -1.77 -12.59
N SER A 159 -5.66 -2.66 -11.84
CA SER A 159 -6.35 -3.84 -12.41
C SER A 159 -7.47 -3.43 -13.35
N ALA A 160 -8.12 -2.29 -13.09
CA ALA A 160 -9.18 -1.77 -13.93
C ALA A 160 -8.72 -1.52 -15.38
N VAL A 161 -7.48 -1.06 -15.60
CA VAL A 161 -6.92 -0.91 -16.96
C VAL A 161 -6.87 -2.26 -17.66
N GLU A 162 -6.28 -3.26 -17.00
CA GLU A 162 -6.11 -4.62 -17.56
C GLU A 162 -7.46 -5.25 -17.89
N ILE A 163 -8.44 -5.13 -17.00
CA ILE A 163 -9.80 -5.65 -17.17
C ILE A 163 -10.51 -4.98 -18.34
N LEU A 164 -10.45 -3.65 -18.42
CA LEU A 164 -11.10 -2.89 -19.49
C LEU A 164 -10.48 -3.15 -20.86
N GLU A 165 -9.16 -3.31 -20.93
CA GLU A 165 -8.42 -3.51 -22.18
C GLU A 165 -8.42 -4.97 -22.65
N ASN A 166 -8.59 -5.96 -21.76
CA ASN A 166 -8.53 -7.38 -22.10
C ASN A 166 -9.91 -8.07 -22.02
N ASP A 167 -10.63 -7.92 -20.90
CA ASP A 167 -11.85 -8.68 -20.65
C ASP A 167 -13.10 -7.95 -21.14
N HIS A 168 -13.09 -6.61 -21.12
CA HIS A 168 -14.22 -5.76 -21.49
C HIS A 168 -13.93 -4.89 -22.73
N VAL A 169 -13.15 -5.40 -23.68
CA VAL A 169 -12.76 -4.69 -24.93
C VAL A 169 -13.96 -4.09 -25.66
N ASN A 170 -15.06 -4.86 -25.78
CA ASN A 170 -16.27 -4.38 -26.46
C ASN A 170 -16.92 -3.18 -25.75
N LEU A 171 -16.89 -3.15 -24.41
CA LEU A 171 -17.37 -2.02 -23.64
C LEU A 171 -16.45 -0.82 -23.84
N THR A 172 -15.15 -1.03 -23.69
CA THR A 172 -14.12 0.00 -23.79
C THR A 172 -14.07 0.64 -25.17
N MET A 173 -14.24 -0.13 -26.25
CA MET A 173 -14.30 0.39 -27.62
C MET A 173 -15.49 1.33 -27.88
N ASN A 174 -16.54 1.26 -27.06
CA ASN A 174 -17.68 2.15 -27.16
C ASN A 174 -17.48 3.46 -26.36
N PHE A 175 -16.46 3.56 -25.52
CA PHE A 175 -16.13 4.83 -24.85
C PHE A 175 -15.69 5.87 -25.89
N LYS A 176 -15.97 7.13 -25.62
CA LYS A 176 -15.34 8.21 -26.35
C LYS A 176 -13.83 8.24 -26.13
N ARG A 177 -13.41 7.99 -24.88
CA ARG A 177 -12.01 7.84 -24.45
C ARG A 177 -11.96 7.08 -23.14
N LEU A 178 -10.95 6.22 -22.98
CA LEU A 178 -10.44 5.76 -21.70
C LEU A 178 -9.18 6.58 -21.40
N ILE A 179 -9.13 7.25 -20.25
CA ILE A 179 -8.00 8.07 -19.82
C ILE A 179 -7.41 7.43 -18.56
N GLN A 180 -6.12 7.19 -18.60
CA GLN A 180 -5.38 6.71 -17.45
C GLN A 180 -4.73 7.92 -16.75
N ILE A 181 -4.90 8.01 -15.44
CA ILE A 181 -4.41 9.11 -14.61
C ILE A 181 -3.64 8.58 -13.40
N VAL A 182 -2.91 9.47 -12.73
CA VAL A 182 -1.96 9.06 -11.69
C VAL A 182 -2.62 8.51 -10.43
N ASP A 183 -3.80 9.04 -10.02
CA ASP A 183 -4.50 8.62 -8.81
C ASP A 183 -6.02 8.83 -8.90
N PHE A 184 -6.77 8.12 -8.04
CA PHE A 184 -8.24 8.19 -8.01
C PHE A 184 -8.78 9.50 -7.42
N LYS A 185 -8.02 10.22 -6.62
CA LYS A 185 -8.42 11.54 -6.12
C LYS A 185 -8.53 12.55 -7.26
N LEU A 186 -7.60 12.50 -8.22
CA LEU A 186 -7.67 13.30 -9.44
C LEU A 186 -8.84 12.88 -10.31
N ALA A 187 -9.08 11.57 -10.52
CA ALA A 187 -10.24 11.07 -11.27
C ALA A 187 -11.56 11.60 -10.72
N LEU A 188 -11.75 11.50 -9.40
CA LEU A 188 -12.96 11.99 -8.75
C LEU A 188 -13.08 13.52 -8.85
N ASN A 189 -11.96 14.25 -8.80
CA ASN A 189 -11.96 15.69 -9.01
C ASN A 189 -12.37 16.06 -10.45
N ASP A 190 -11.96 15.26 -11.43
CA ASP A 190 -12.34 15.45 -12.83
C ASP A 190 -13.80 15.07 -13.07
N LEU A 191 -14.29 14.02 -12.39
CA LEU A 191 -15.71 13.67 -12.37
C LEU A 191 -16.57 14.81 -11.78
N ASP A 192 -16.15 15.42 -10.68
CA ASP A 192 -16.85 16.55 -10.06
C ASP A 192 -16.94 17.76 -10.97
N LYS A 193 -15.88 18.03 -11.73
CA LYS A 193 -15.79 19.14 -12.70
C LYS A 193 -16.45 18.83 -14.07
N ASN A 194 -16.97 17.60 -14.26
CA ASN A 194 -17.47 17.07 -15.53
C ASN A 194 -16.39 17.06 -16.63
N SER A 195 -15.13 16.86 -16.28
CA SER A 195 -14.02 16.63 -17.21
C SER A 195 -14.05 15.19 -17.72
N CYS A 196 -14.55 14.24 -16.90
CA CYS A 196 -14.94 12.88 -17.29
C CYS A 196 -16.40 12.60 -16.91
N ASP A 197 -16.96 11.52 -17.44
CA ASP A 197 -18.34 11.09 -17.24
C ASP A 197 -18.45 9.98 -16.19
N ALA A 198 -17.42 9.13 -16.06
CA ALA A 198 -17.35 8.00 -15.15
C ALA A 198 -15.91 7.71 -14.74
N VAL A 199 -15.75 7.09 -13.59
CA VAL A 199 -14.46 6.55 -13.10
C VAL A 199 -14.62 5.07 -12.86
N THR A 200 -13.68 4.25 -13.36
CA THR A 200 -13.57 2.83 -13.00
C THR A 200 -12.63 2.73 -11.81
N ILE A 201 -13.06 2.05 -10.75
CA ILE A 201 -12.40 2.09 -9.45
C ILE A 201 -12.84 0.89 -8.59
N ASP A 202 -12.06 0.57 -7.60
CA ASP A 202 -12.37 -0.41 -6.55
C ASP A 202 -13.59 0.02 -5.75
N TYR A 203 -14.50 -0.93 -5.49
CA TYR A 203 -15.78 -0.66 -4.82
C TYR A 203 -15.58 0.04 -3.45
N THR A 204 -14.70 -0.51 -2.61
CA THR A 204 -14.47 0.02 -1.26
C THR A 204 -13.86 1.43 -1.29
N VAL A 205 -12.97 1.69 -2.28
CA VAL A 205 -12.39 3.02 -2.48
C VAL A 205 -13.45 4.02 -2.95
N ALA A 206 -14.32 3.59 -3.88
CA ALA A 206 -15.45 4.42 -4.34
C ALA A 206 -16.38 4.78 -3.18
N GLU A 207 -16.78 3.81 -2.35
CA GLU A 207 -17.61 4.03 -1.16
C GLU A 207 -16.98 5.05 -0.21
N TYR A 208 -15.69 4.85 0.11
CA TYR A 208 -14.96 5.79 0.98
C TYR A 208 -14.95 7.20 0.40
N MET A 209 -14.55 7.35 -0.86
CA MET A 209 -14.40 8.66 -1.49
C MET A 209 -15.75 9.37 -1.69
N ALA A 210 -16.80 8.63 -2.07
CA ALA A 210 -18.16 9.16 -2.20
C ALA A 210 -18.70 9.65 -0.85
N ASN A 211 -18.52 8.87 0.22
CA ASN A 211 -18.96 9.26 1.55
C ASN A 211 -18.30 10.57 2.03
N ARG A 212 -17.00 10.72 1.80
CA ARG A 212 -16.24 11.94 2.15
C ARG A 212 -16.66 13.18 1.35
N ARG A 213 -17.18 13.01 0.13
CA ARG A 213 -17.58 14.07 -0.80
C ARG A 213 -19.09 14.34 -0.80
N GLY A 214 -19.87 13.55 -0.05
CA GLY A 214 -21.32 13.55 -0.03
C GLY A 214 -21.90 12.50 -0.97
N SER A 215 -22.28 11.36 -0.40
CA SER A 215 -22.70 10.16 -1.13
C SER A 215 -23.84 10.41 -2.12
N ASP A 216 -24.77 11.33 -1.81
CA ASP A 216 -25.90 11.69 -2.68
C ASP A 216 -25.47 12.30 -4.03
N ASN A 217 -24.22 12.74 -4.14
CA ASN A 217 -23.67 13.32 -5.38
C ASN A 217 -23.27 12.25 -6.40
N TYR A 218 -23.19 10.98 -6.00
CA TYR A 218 -22.65 9.91 -6.82
C TYR A 218 -23.61 8.71 -6.90
N ILE A 219 -23.44 7.94 -7.95
CA ILE A 219 -24.04 6.59 -8.10
C ILE A 219 -22.89 5.63 -8.39
N ILE A 220 -22.78 4.59 -7.61
CA ILE A 220 -21.98 3.41 -7.93
C ILE A 220 -22.91 2.50 -8.76
N LEU A 221 -22.50 2.20 -10.00
CA LEU A 221 -23.29 1.34 -10.86
C LEU A 221 -23.34 -0.07 -10.27
N SER A 222 -24.51 -0.72 -10.39
CA SER A 222 -24.75 -2.04 -9.81
C SER A 222 -23.99 -3.16 -10.50
N GLU A 223 -23.59 -2.94 -11.76
CA GLU A 223 -22.86 -3.91 -12.57
C GLU A 223 -21.37 -3.81 -12.21
N ASN A 224 -20.83 -4.86 -11.61
CA ASN A 224 -19.40 -5.01 -11.43
C ASN A 224 -18.75 -5.54 -12.72
N ILE A 225 -17.55 -5.07 -13.03
CA ILE A 225 -16.80 -5.53 -14.20
C ILE A 225 -15.81 -6.64 -13.87
N SER A 226 -15.48 -6.82 -12.59
CA SER A 226 -14.68 -7.95 -12.10
C SER A 226 -15.00 -8.28 -10.66
N SER A 227 -14.57 -9.49 -10.26
CA SER A 227 -14.41 -9.89 -8.86
C SER A 227 -12.95 -10.22 -8.65
N GLU A 228 -12.36 -9.72 -7.60
CA GLU A 228 -10.93 -9.74 -7.34
C GLU A 228 -10.61 -10.20 -5.93
N ASN A 229 -9.38 -10.64 -5.73
CA ASN A 229 -8.81 -10.91 -4.42
C ASN A 229 -7.58 -10.04 -4.20
N TYR A 230 -7.46 -9.47 -3.01
CA TYR A 230 -6.29 -8.73 -2.58
C TYR A 230 -5.31 -9.63 -1.85
N GLY A 231 -4.04 -9.48 -2.19
CA GLY A 231 -2.91 -10.13 -1.54
C GLY A 231 -1.75 -9.16 -1.33
N VAL A 232 -0.78 -9.59 -0.52
CA VAL A 232 0.51 -8.91 -0.40
C VAL A 232 1.42 -9.41 -1.50
N GLY A 233 1.91 -8.52 -2.35
CA GLY A 233 2.80 -8.86 -3.46
C GLY A 233 4.26 -8.65 -3.09
N PHE A 234 5.07 -9.71 -3.21
CA PHE A 234 6.51 -9.68 -3.00
C PHE A 234 7.22 -9.86 -4.33
N LYS A 235 8.49 -9.43 -4.41
CA LYS A 235 9.32 -9.70 -5.57
C LYS A 235 9.31 -11.21 -5.89
N LYS A 236 9.17 -11.53 -7.18
CA LYS A 236 9.12 -12.94 -7.64
C LYS A 236 10.32 -13.74 -7.12
N GLY A 237 10.02 -14.84 -6.44
CA GLY A 237 10.99 -15.72 -5.80
C GLY A 237 11.35 -15.36 -4.35
N ASN A 238 10.88 -14.24 -3.80
CA ASN A 238 11.11 -13.88 -2.38
C ASN A 238 10.14 -14.63 -1.46
N THR A 239 10.32 -15.95 -1.39
CA THR A 239 9.46 -16.85 -0.61
C THR A 239 9.69 -16.72 0.89
N ASP A 240 10.93 -16.49 1.34
CA ASP A 240 11.27 -16.46 2.76
C ASP A 240 10.56 -15.30 3.49
N LEU A 241 10.55 -14.11 2.90
CA LEU A 241 9.85 -12.97 3.47
C LEU A 241 8.33 -13.17 3.40
N ARG A 242 7.82 -13.66 2.24
CA ARG A 242 6.41 -13.98 2.05
C ARG A 242 5.91 -14.97 3.11
N ASP A 243 6.65 -16.05 3.33
CA ASP A 243 6.26 -17.11 4.26
C ASP A 243 6.21 -16.58 5.69
N LYS A 244 7.16 -15.69 6.07
CA LYS A 244 7.16 -15.09 7.39
C LYS A 244 6.00 -14.12 7.61
N VAL A 245 5.67 -13.29 6.61
CA VAL A 245 4.49 -12.42 6.66
C VAL A 245 3.21 -13.25 6.67
N GLN A 246 3.15 -14.32 5.85
CA GLN A 246 1.98 -15.19 5.79
C GLN A 246 1.73 -15.94 7.10
N GLU A 247 2.77 -16.47 7.74
CA GLU A 247 2.65 -17.12 9.06
C GLU A 247 1.98 -16.16 10.07
N THR A 248 2.45 -14.92 10.10
CA THR A 248 1.89 -13.91 11.02
C THR A 248 0.46 -13.52 10.64
N LEU A 249 0.14 -13.39 9.35
CA LEU A 249 -1.23 -13.14 8.91
C LEU A 249 -2.17 -14.29 9.29
N ASP A 250 -1.73 -15.54 9.15
CA ASP A 250 -2.51 -16.72 9.56
C ASP A 250 -2.81 -16.69 11.08
N GLU A 251 -1.84 -16.28 11.90
CA GLU A 251 -2.05 -16.07 13.35
C GLU A 251 -3.06 -14.94 13.62
N MET A 252 -2.95 -13.80 12.91
CA MET A 252 -3.85 -12.65 13.07
C MET A 252 -5.29 -12.98 12.67
N PHE A 253 -5.49 -13.82 11.66
CA PHE A 253 -6.81 -14.34 11.31
C PHE A 253 -7.32 -15.31 12.38
N ALA A 254 -6.48 -16.19 12.89
CA ALA A 254 -6.86 -17.20 13.87
C ALA A 254 -7.24 -16.61 15.24
N ASP A 255 -6.61 -15.51 15.65
CA ASP A 255 -6.86 -14.85 16.94
C ASP A 255 -7.86 -13.68 16.88
N GLY A 256 -8.40 -13.36 15.68
CA GLY A 256 -9.40 -12.32 15.46
C GLY A 256 -8.82 -10.89 15.38
N THR A 257 -7.51 -10.74 15.27
CA THR A 257 -6.87 -9.41 15.15
C THR A 257 -7.22 -8.75 13.82
N VAL A 258 -7.29 -9.53 12.71
CA VAL A 258 -7.68 -8.97 11.41
C VAL A 258 -9.10 -8.42 11.47
N GLU A 259 -10.06 -9.15 12.06
CA GLU A 259 -11.44 -8.69 12.25
C GLU A 259 -11.51 -7.45 13.14
N LYS A 260 -10.66 -7.37 14.16
CA LYS A 260 -10.59 -6.19 15.03
C LYS A 260 -10.09 -4.95 14.26
N ILE A 261 -9.05 -5.07 13.45
CA ILE A 261 -8.56 -3.99 12.60
C ILE A 261 -9.63 -3.62 11.57
N ALA A 262 -10.22 -4.59 10.89
CA ALA A 262 -11.27 -4.38 9.90
C ALA A 262 -12.49 -3.62 10.45
N ASN A 263 -12.84 -3.85 11.71
CA ASN A 263 -13.95 -3.15 12.37
C ASN A 263 -13.73 -1.65 12.55
N ASN A 264 -12.48 -1.14 12.48
CA ASN A 264 -12.20 0.29 12.42
C ASN A 264 -12.72 0.91 11.11
N TYR A 265 -12.92 0.07 10.08
CA TYR A 265 -13.32 0.43 8.72
C TYR A 265 -14.67 -0.16 8.33
N LYS A 266 -15.53 -0.53 9.32
CA LYS A 266 -16.82 -1.18 9.08
C LYS A 266 -17.80 -0.33 8.27
N GLU A 267 -17.69 0.99 8.33
CA GLU A 267 -18.53 1.91 7.54
C GLU A 267 -18.28 1.80 6.02
N TYR A 268 -17.14 1.21 5.62
CA TYR A 268 -16.76 0.95 4.24
C TYR A 268 -16.91 -0.53 3.85
N GLY A 269 -17.50 -1.36 4.72
CA GLY A 269 -17.80 -2.76 4.45
C GLY A 269 -16.62 -3.72 4.56
N ILE A 270 -15.43 -3.28 5.01
CA ILE A 270 -14.23 -4.13 5.06
C ILE A 270 -14.42 -5.46 5.81
N PRO A 271 -15.11 -5.53 6.99
CA PRO A 271 -15.28 -6.79 7.71
C PRO A 271 -16.02 -7.88 6.91
N ASP A 272 -16.93 -7.48 6.01
CA ASP A 272 -17.74 -8.40 5.21
C ASP A 272 -16.99 -8.94 3.97
N LEU A 273 -15.86 -8.34 3.64
CA LEU A 273 -15.04 -8.66 2.47
C LEU A 273 -13.81 -9.51 2.81
N LEU A 274 -13.55 -9.74 4.10
CA LEU A 274 -12.41 -10.57 4.54
C LEU A 274 -12.55 -12.01 4.06
N ASN A 275 -11.46 -12.57 3.55
CA ASN A 275 -11.34 -13.99 3.22
C ASN A 275 -11.05 -14.76 4.53
N LYS A 276 -11.97 -15.67 4.90
CA LYS A 276 -11.89 -16.47 6.15
C LYS A 276 -11.27 -17.82 5.92
#